data_73aa962c06c8f934f99c86dc90cb057d
#
_entry.id   73aa962c06c8f934f99c86dc90cb057d
#
_cell.length_a   1.000
_cell.length_b   1.000
_cell.length_c   1.000
_cell.angle_alpha   90.00
_cell.angle_beta   90.00
_cell.angle_gamma   90.00
#
_symmetry.space_group_name_H-M   'P 1'
#
loop_
_entity.id
_entity.type
_entity.pdbx_description
1 polymer ?
#
loop_
_entity_poly.entity_id
_entity_poly.type
_entity_poly.pdbx_seq_one_letter_code
_entity_poly.pdbx_strand_id
1 'polypeptide(L)'
;MKRAVIAGMVAILLGGCAVKNQVSQGLQAIPLAAFQPSESNANQRVYKEPGVDLRQYHQVLLDPLQFIRQENGQWYLLTANEQNQIGRYYHDKFQSELIRHGVKIATAPGPGVMRIQSAVTNFDLTRPDPKLRDLMPAKIAINVTREVIGKEPYLLKVGSMAQLLDSQSGKLLVRVMDARESPDTTHKDSPITAEEMEKMIDQWAASRAKQLADNIGK
;
A
#
# COMPACT_ATOMS: atom_id res chain seq x y z
N MET A 1 0.04 -38.72 -63.39
CA MET A 1 0.45 -38.78 -61.99
C MET A 1 0.82 -37.36 -61.54
N LYS A 2 -0.11 -36.65 -60.85
CA LYS A 2 0.08 -35.26 -60.39
C LYS A 2 0.18 -35.32 -58.86
N ARG A 3 1.36 -35.02 -58.31
CA ARG A 3 1.59 -34.92 -56.85
C ARG A 3 1.23 -33.49 -56.42
N ALA A 4 0.21 -33.34 -55.58
CA ALA A 4 -0.14 -32.11 -54.90
C ALA A 4 0.72 -32.00 -53.62
N VAL A 5 1.47 -30.91 -53.49
CA VAL A 5 2.21 -30.52 -52.29
C VAL A 5 1.31 -29.59 -51.49
N ILE A 6 0.87 -30.03 -50.33
CA ILE A 6 0.12 -29.19 -49.39
C ILE A 6 1.15 -28.51 -48.50
N ALA A 7 1.31 -27.21 -48.67
CA ALA A 7 2.10 -26.33 -47.77
C ALA A 7 1.25 -25.97 -46.55
N GLY A 8 1.57 -26.58 -45.41
CA GLY A 8 0.95 -26.22 -44.12
C GLY A 8 1.52 -24.93 -43.58
N MET A 9 0.69 -23.91 -43.50
CA MET A 9 1.01 -22.60 -42.92
C MET A 9 0.78 -22.67 -41.40
N VAL A 10 1.87 -22.79 -40.62
CA VAL A 10 1.82 -22.73 -39.17
C VAL A 10 1.76 -21.27 -38.75
N ALA A 11 0.56 -20.80 -38.37
CA ALA A 11 0.38 -19.47 -37.75
C ALA A 11 0.80 -19.57 -36.29
N ILE A 12 1.98 -19.03 -35.96
CA ILE A 12 2.43 -18.82 -34.58
C ILE A 12 1.67 -17.62 -34.02
N LEU A 13 0.63 -17.88 -33.23
CA LEU A 13 -0.03 -16.86 -32.41
C LEU A 13 0.89 -16.46 -31.27
N LEU A 14 1.65 -15.39 -31.43
CA LEU A 14 2.33 -14.69 -30.36
C LEU A 14 1.26 -14.02 -29.47
N GLY A 15 0.74 -14.79 -28.52
CA GLY A 15 -0.08 -14.27 -27.44
C GLY A 15 0.78 -13.39 -26.54
N GLY A 16 0.89 -12.11 -26.89
CA GLY A 16 1.45 -11.11 -25.99
C GLY A 16 0.56 -11.02 -24.75
N CYS A 17 1.01 -11.59 -23.63
CA CYS A 17 0.44 -11.30 -22.32
C CYS A 17 0.66 -9.84 -22.02
N ALA A 18 -0.28 -8.99 -22.42
CA ALA A 18 -0.40 -7.66 -21.86
C ALA A 18 -0.72 -7.83 -20.38
N VAL A 19 0.26 -7.59 -19.52
CA VAL A 19 0.05 -7.43 -18.08
C VAL A 19 -0.75 -6.14 -17.92
N LYS A 20 -2.06 -6.23 -18.08
CA LYS A 20 -2.97 -5.16 -17.69
C LYS A 20 -2.86 -5.04 -16.18
N ASN A 21 -2.56 -3.84 -15.70
CA ASN A 21 -2.59 -3.49 -14.28
C ASN A 21 -3.90 -3.99 -13.64
N GLN A 22 -3.84 -5.12 -12.94
CA GLN A 22 -5.03 -5.78 -12.39
C GLN A 22 -5.70 -4.99 -11.26
N VAL A 23 -5.04 -3.96 -10.73
CA VAL A 23 -5.61 -3.13 -9.64
C VAL A 23 -6.82 -2.31 -10.10
N SER A 24 -6.90 -1.90 -11.35
CA SER A 24 -8.03 -1.12 -11.87
C SER A 24 -9.28 -1.96 -12.22
N GLN A 25 -9.16 -3.27 -12.38
CA GLN A 25 -10.30 -4.13 -12.77
C GLN A 25 -11.10 -4.71 -11.60
N GLY A 26 -10.64 -4.57 -10.34
CA GLY A 26 -11.28 -5.14 -9.15
C GLY A 26 -11.77 -4.13 -8.12
N LEU A 27 -11.60 -2.82 -8.35
CA LEU A 27 -12.08 -1.80 -7.42
C LEU A 27 -13.59 -1.64 -7.55
N GLN A 28 -14.37 -2.46 -6.86
CA GLN A 28 -15.77 -2.16 -6.65
C GLN A 28 -15.89 -0.76 -6.07
N ALA A 29 -16.68 0.11 -6.72
CA ALA A 29 -16.97 1.44 -6.21
C ALA A 29 -17.74 1.30 -4.88
N ILE A 30 -17.08 1.53 -3.76
CA ILE A 30 -17.70 1.57 -2.44
C ILE A 30 -17.96 3.03 -2.12
N PRO A 31 -19.22 3.43 -1.83
CA PRO A 31 -19.52 4.80 -1.41
C PRO A 31 -18.69 5.19 -0.18
N LEU A 32 -18.13 6.40 -0.17
CA LEU A 32 -17.34 6.89 0.98
C LEU A 32 -18.13 6.84 2.29
N ALA A 33 -19.45 7.04 2.25
CA ALA A 33 -20.33 6.94 3.41
C ALA A 33 -20.37 5.54 4.04
N ALA A 34 -19.98 4.49 3.33
CA ALA A 34 -19.89 3.13 3.86
C ALA A 34 -18.63 2.87 4.71
N PHE A 35 -17.64 3.78 4.62
CA PHE A 35 -16.43 3.67 5.43
C PHE A 35 -16.63 4.26 6.82
N GLN A 36 -16.21 3.53 7.83
CA GLN A 36 -16.25 3.97 9.22
C GLN A 36 -14.86 4.42 9.68
N PRO A 37 -14.77 5.43 10.55
CA PRO A 37 -13.52 5.76 11.23
C PRO A 37 -12.97 4.54 11.98
N SER A 38 -11.67 4.35 11.96
CA SER A 38 -11.04 3.32 12.80
C SER A 38 -10.95 3.81 14.24
N GLU A 39 -11.27 2.94 15.19
CA GLU A 39 -11.11 3.25 16.62
C GLU A 39 -9.66 3.49 17.03
N SER A 40 -8.73 2.83 16.34
CA SER A 40 -7.29 2.90 16.66
C SER A 40 -6.53 4.00 15.93
N ASN A 41 -7.12 4.63 14.90
CA ASN A 41 -6.45 5.65 14.08
C ASN A 41 -7.44 6.58 13.40
N ALA A 42 -7.47 7.83 13.82
CA ALA A 42 -8.38 8.86 13.28
C ALA A 42 -8.20 9.12 11.77
N ASN A 43 -7.01 8.88 11.23
CA ASN A 43 -6.69 9.06 9.80
C ASN A 43 -7.01 7.82 8.96
N GLN A 44 -7.56 6.79 9.57
CA GLN A 44 -7.94 5.56 8.90
C GLN A 44 -9.47 5.48 8.73
N ARG A 45 -9.87 4.96 7.56
CA ARG A 45 -11.25 4.60 7.25
C ARG A 45 -11.29 3.14 6.84
N VAL A 46 -12.26 2.42 7.38
CA VAL A 46 -12.41 0.98 7.17
C VAL A 46 -13.81 0.69 6.64
N TYR A 47 -13.88 -0.07 5.57
CA TYR A 47 -15.08 -0.75 5.12
C TYR A 47 -14.91 -2.24 5.37
N LYS A 48 -15.86 -2.85 6.04
CA LYS A 48 -15.96 -4.30 6.22
C LYS A 48 -17.23 -4.80 5.55
N GLU A 49 -17.09 -5.80 4.70
CA GLU A 49 -18.23 -6.43 4.03
C GLU A 49 -19.17 -7.07 5.09
N PRO A 50 -20.50 -6.85 5.00
CA PRO A 50 -21.45 -7.44 5.93
C PRO A 50 -21.34 -8.95 6.01
N GLY A 51 -21.39 -9.49 7.22
CA GLY A 51 -21.34 -10.94 7.48
C GLY A 51 -19.96 -11.58 7.35
N VAL A 52 -18.91 -10.81 7.12
CA VAL A 52 -17.54 -11.33 7.07
C VAL A 52 -17.01 -11.63 8.47
N ASP A 53 -16.59 -12.86 8.69
CA ASP A 53 -15.77 -13.26 9.84
C ASP A 53 -14.33 -13.50 9.39
N LEU A 54 -13.41 -12.65 9.85
CA LEU A 54 -11.98 -12.76 9.49
C LEU A 54 -11.29 -13.93 10.21
N ARG A 55 -11.88 -14.49 11.26
CA ARG A 55 -11.30 -15.60 12.03
C ARG A 55 -11.27 -16.91 11.26
N GLN A 56 -11.98 -17.02 10.13
CA GLN A 56 -11.86 -18.15 9.23
C GLN A 56 -10.56 -18.18 8.42
N TYR A 57 -9.82 -17.06 8.40
CA TYR A 57 -8.55 -16.92 7.71
C TYR A 57 -7.40 -17.06 8.71
N HIS A 58 -6.42 -17.92 8.39
CA HIS A 58 -5.28 -18.23 9.26
C HIS A 58 -3.93 -18.15 8.52
N GLN A 59 -3.96 -17.77 7.25
CA GLN A 59 -2.79 -17.53 6.41
C GLN A 59 -3.00 -16.28 5.55
N VAL A 60 -1.92 -15.66 5.16
CA VAL A 60 -1.92 -14.43 4.34
C VAL A 60 -1.07 -14.61 3.10
N LEU A 61 -1.62 -14.28 1.95
CA LEU A 61 -0.93 -14.14 0.67
C LEU A 61 -0.74 -12.65 0.39
N LEU A 62 0.51 -12.19 0.31
CA LEU A 62 0.84 -10.79 0.05
C LEU A 62 1.08 -10.55 -1.45
N ASP A 63 0.35 -9.61 -2.03
CA ASP A 63 0.64 -9.10 -3.36
C ASP A 63 1.75 -8.02 -3.29
N PRO A 64 2.47 -7.79 -4.40
CA PRO A 64 3.39 -6.67 -4.50
C PRO A 64 2.69 -5.32 -4.26
N LEU A 65 3.39 -4.38 -3.61
CA LEU A 65 2.90 -3.01 -3.42
C LEU A 65 2.67 -2.35 -4.77
N GLN A 66 1.50 -1.75 -4.93
CA GLN A 66 1.13 -0.99 -6.12
C GLN A 66 1.29 0.51 -5.88
N PHE A 67 1.61 1.25 -6.94
CA PHE A 67 1.58 2.70 -6.96
C PHE A 67 0.46 3.11 -7.92
N ILE A 68 -0.66 3.62 -7.38
CA ILE A 68 -1.83 3.99 -8.18
C ILE A 68 -1.58 5.35 -8.81
N ARG A 69 -1.49 5.39 -10.15
CA ARG A 69 -1.31 6.62 -10.90
C ARG A 69 -2.60 7.44 -10.87
N GLN A 70 -2.52 8.68 -10.40
CA GLN A 70 -3.61 9.64 -10.58
C GLN A 70 -3.48 10.31 -11.95
N GLU A 71 -4.60 10.53 -12.66
CA GLU A 71 -4.60 11.12 -14.02
C GLU A 71 -4.00 12.54 -14.06
N ASN A 72 -4.06 13.28 -12.94
CA ASN A 72 -3.48 14.61 -12.79
C ASN A 72 -2.19 14.58 -11.95
N GLY A 73 -1.59 13.40 -11.75
CA GLY A 73 -0.76 13.18 -10.59
C GLY A 73 0.71 13.32 -10.80
N GLN A 74 1.26 13.98 -9.85
CA GLN A 74 2.66 14.18 -9.56
C GLN A 74 3.36 12.90 -9.04
N TRP A 75 3.09 11.72 -9.64
CA TRP A 75 3.90 10.52 -9.40
C TRP A 75 5.35 10.66 -9.90
N TYR A 76 5.69 11.83 -10.44
CA TYR A 76 7.04 12.19 -10.89
C TYR A 76 8.05 12.31 -9.74
N LEU A 77 7.61 12.20 -8.48
CA LEU A 77 8.48 12.29 -7.31
C LEU A 77 9.29 11.02 -7.06
N LEU A 78 8.87 9.86 -7.60
CA LEU A 78 9.56 8.59 -7.47
C LEU A 78 9.84 7.97 -8.83
N THR A 79 11.09 7.66 -9.09
CA THR A 79 11.50 6.88 -10.26
C THR A 79 10.98 5.44 -10.16
N ALA A 80 10.93 4.72 -11.30
CA ALA A 80 10.57 3.30 -11.30
C ALA A 80 11.49 2.45 -10.41
N ASN A 81 12.77 2.81 -10.31
CA ASN A 81 13.73 2.12 -9.45
C ASN A 81 13.41 2.33 -7.96
N GLU A 82 13.10 3.54 -7.55
CA GLU A 82 12.68 3.86 -6.18
C GLU A 82 11.36 3.17 -5.83
N GLN A 83 10.36 3.17 -6.73
CA GLN A 83 9.12 2.42 -6.53
C GLN A 83 9.38 0.92 -6.33
N ASN A 84 10.29 0.33 -7.10
CA ASN A 84 10.69 -1.06 -6.95
C ASN A 84 11.42 -1.32 -5.62
N GLN A 85 12.30 -0.40 -5.19
CA GLN A 85 13.00 -0.49 -3.91
C GLN A 85 12.00 -0.43 -2.75
N ILE A 86 11.14 0.57 -2.73
CA ILE A 86 10.09 0.76 -1.74
C ILE A 86 9.15 -0.45 -1.70
N GLY A 87 8.76 -0.97 -2.88
CA GLY A 87 7.89 -2.13 -2.99
C GLY A 87 8.50 -3.40 -2.37
N ARG A 88 9.79 -3.66 -2.61
CA ARG A 88 10.50 -4.79 -1.97
C ARG A 88 10.62 -4.59 -0.47
N TYR A 89 11.06 -3.40 -0.03
CA TYR A 89 11.18 -3.09 1.38
C TYR A 89 9.85 -3.27 2.13
N TYR A 90 8.75 -2.75 1.57
CA TYR A 90 7.41 -2.94 2.10
C TYR A 90 7.04 -4.41 2.25
N HIS A 91 7.25 -5.20 1.19
CA HIS A 91 6.90 -6.62 1.17
C HIS A 91 7.65 -7.37 2.27
N ASP A 92 8.98 -7.21 2.32
CA ASP A 92 9.84 -7.92 3.27
C ASP A 92 9.55 -7.50 4.72
N LYS A 93 9.35 -6.20 4.95
CA LYS A 93 9.04 -5.68 6.28
C LYS A 93 7.68 -6.13 6.76
N PHE A 94 6.66 -6.02 5.93
CA PHE A 94 5.29 -6.40 6.33
C PHE A 94 5.18 -7.91 6.55
N GLN A 95 5.80 -8.71 5.68
CA GLN A 95 5.90 -10.17 5.87
C GLN A 95 6.59 -10.52 7.19
N SER A 96 7.73 -9.90 7.49
CA SER A 96 8.47 -10.11 8.74
C SER A 96 7.61 -9.77 9.98
N GLU A 97 6.90 -8.65 9.94
CA GLU A 97 6.00 -8.26 11.04
C GLU A 97 4.82 -9.22 11.21
N LEU A 98 4.23 -9.71 10.11
CA LEU A 98 3.16 -10.72 10.16
C LEU A 98 3.66 -12.01 10.82
N ILE A 99 4.83 -12.50 10.40
CA ILE A 99 5.46 -13.71 10.99
C ILE A 99 5.73 -13.49 12.48
N ARG A 100 6.25 -12.32 12.85
CA ARG A 100 6.51 -11.97 14.26
C ARG A 100 5.25 -12.02 15.13
N HIS A 101 4.09 -11.73 14.56
CA HIS A 101 2.79 -11.83 15.22
C HIS A 101 2.11 -13.20 15.06
N GLY A 102 2.81 -14.21 14.53
CA GLY A 102 2.33 -15.59 14.41
C GLY A 102 1.47 -15.86 13.19
N VAL A 103 1.38 -14.92 12.24
CA VAL A 103 0.64 -15.11 10.99
C VAL A 103 1.47 -15.92 10.00
N LYS A 104 0.89 -16.96 9.44
CA LYS A 104 1.53 -17.78 8.39
C LYS A 104 1.41 -17.10 7.03
N ILE A 105 2.50 -17.14 6.26
CA ILE A 105 2.53 -16.60 4.89
C ILE A 105 2.27 -17.72 3.90
N ALA A 106 1.26 -17.53 3.06
CA ALA A 106 0.95 -18.44 1.96
C ALA A 106 1.69 -18.02 0.69
N THR A 107 2.04 -18.98 -0.15
CA THR A 107 2.68 -18.75 -1.45
C THR A 107 1.70 -18.89 -2.62
N ALA A 108 0.48 -19.38 -2.35
CA ALA A 108 -0.57 -19.57 -3.34
C ALA A 108 -1.96 -19.38 -2.72
N PRO A 109 -2.98 -19.05 -3.52
CA PRO A 109 -4.37 -19.05 -3.07
C PRO A 109 -4.81 -20.42 -2.55
N GLY A 110 -5.67 -20.42 -1.50
CA GLY A 110 -6.18 -21.66 -0.92
C GLY A 110 -7.27 -21.41 0.11
N PRO A 111 -7.89 -22.48 0.66
CA PRO A 111 -8.86 -22.37 1.73
C PRO A 111 -8.24 -21.73 2.98
N GLY A 112 -8.95 -20.78 3.61
CA GLY A 112 -8.48 -20.08 4.79
C GLY A 112 -7.28 -19.14 4.55
N VAL A 113 -6.95 -18.86 3.28
CA VAL A 113 -5.94 -17.89 2.90
C VAL A 113 -6.58 -16.56 2.55
N MET A 114 -6.17 -15.50 3.24
CA MET A 114 -6.52 -14.12 2.92
C MET A 114 -5.48 -13.52 1.99
N ARG A 115 -5.91 -12.91 0.90
CA ARG A 115 -5.04 -12.17 -0.01
C ARG A 115 -5.04 -10.69 0.35
N ILE A 116 -3.87 -10.08 0.48
CA ILE A 116 -3.71 -8.65 0.77
C ILE A 116 -3.13 -7.96 -0.44
N GLN A 117 -3.87 -6.96 -0.93
CA GLN A 117 -3.44 -6.04 -1.97
C GLN A 117 -3.27 -4.66 -1.38
N SER A 118 -2.08 -4.10 -1.48
CA SER A 118 -1.77 -2.78 -0.94
C SER A 118 -1.33 -1.83 -2.04
N ALA A 119 -1.71 -0.57 -1.90
CA ALA A 119 -1.36 0.47 -2.84
C ALA A 119 -1.04 1.79 -2.13
N VAL A 120 -0.07 2.52 -2.65
CA VAL A 120 0.12 3.94 -2.38
C VAL A 120 -0.77 4.72 -3.33
N THR A 121 -1.58 5.64 -2.80
CA THR A 121 -2.62 6.34 -3.57
C THR A 121 -2.27 7.79 -3.88
N ASN A 122 -1.56 8.46 -2.98
CA ASN A 122 -1.11 9.84 -3.19
C ASN A 122 0.03 10.21 -2.25
N PHE A 123 0.74 11.26 -2.63
CA PHE A 123 1.68 12.01 -1.78
C PHE A 123 1.22 13.46 -1.70
N ASP A 124 1.38 14.05 -0.54
CA ASP A 124 1.07 15.46 -0.30
C ASP A 124 2.09 16.05 0.69
N LEU A 125 2.33 17.34 0.60
CA LEU A 125 3.17 18.08 1.55
C LEU A 125 2.27 18.99 2.37
N THR A 126 2.16 18.71 3.67
CA THR A 126 1.34 19.47 4.59
C THR A 126 2.20 20.30 5.53
N ARG A 127 1.73 21.48 5.92
CA ARG A 127 2.40 22.25 6.97
C ARG A 127 2.13 21.60 8.33
N PRO A 128 3.14 21.47 9.21
CA PRO A 128 2.91 21.01 10.56
C PRO A 128 1.91 21.90 11.29
N ASP A 129 0.96 21.28 12.01
CA ASP A 129 0.03 22.03 12.85
C ASP A 129 0.82 22.85 13.88
N PRO A 130 0.56 24.17 14.02
CA PRO A 130 1.23 25.01 15.02
C PRO A 130 1.15 24.45 16.44
N LYS A 131 0.07 23.76 16.80
CA LYS A 131 -0.11 23.12 18.11
C LYS A 131 0.75 21.85 18.28
N LEU A 132 1.12 21.19 17.19
CA LEU A 132 2.02 20.04 17.21
C LEU A 132 3.50 20.47 17.27
N ARG A 133 3.83 21.71 16.88
CA ARG A 133 5.20 22.25 16.99
C ARG A 133 5.70 22.27 18.43
N ASP A 134 4.82 22.53 19.40
CA ASP A 134 5.16 22.56 20.82
C ASP A 134 5.39 21.15 21.42
N LEU A 135 4.92 20.09 20.73
CA LEU A 135 5.08 18.69 21.12
C LEU A 135 6.21 17.99 20.37
N MET A 136 6.84 18.68 19.40
CA MET A 136 7.94 18.10 18.64
C MET A 136 9.20 17.92 19.49
N PRO A 137 9.93 16.80 19.35
CA PRO A 137 11.24 16.62 20.01
C PRO A 137 12.18 17.79 19.69
N ALA A 138 12.97 18.21 20.69
CA ALA A 138 13.85 19.37 20.60
C ALA A 138 14.78 19.38 19.36
N LYS A 139 15.14 18.21 18.82
CA LYS A 139 15.94 18.09 17.58
C LYS A 139 15.18 18.62 16.36
N ILE A 140 13.86 18.41 16.28
CA ILE A 140 13.02 18.91 15.18
C ILE A 140 12.80 20.42 15.35
N ALA A 141 12.60 20.88 16.59
CA ALA A 141 12.46 22.31 16.89
C ALA A 141 13.74 23.12 16.58
N ILE A 142 14.94 22.54 16.78
CA ILE A 142 16.22 23.19 16.46
C ILE A 142 16.41 23.31 14.93
N ASN A 143 15.98 22.33 14.15
CA ASN A 143 16.04 22.41 12.70
C ASN A 143 15.05 23.49 12.17
N VAL A 144 13.86 23.57 12.75
CA VAL A 144 12.87 24.61 12.40
C VAL A 144 13.38 26.03 12.70
N THR A 145 14.14 26.23 13.79
CA THR A 145 14.71 27.55 14.12
C THR A 145 15.91 27.94 13.27
N ARG A 146 16.69 27.01 12.77
CA ARG A 146 17.79 27.29 11.82
C ARG A 146 17.32 27.63 10.40
N GLU A 147 16.13 27.21 10.02
CA GLU A 147 15.56 27.39 8.66
C GLU A 147 14.66 28.61 8.51
N VAL A 148 14.52 29.45 9.52
CA VAL A 148 13.75 30.71 9.47
C VAL A 148 14.29 31.73 8.43
N ILE A 149 15.39 31.43 7.77
CA ILE A 149 15.86 32.21 6.62
C ILE A 149 15.43 31.54 5.32
N GLY A 150 14.12 31.39 5.07
CA GLY A 150 13.58 31.18 3.72
C GLY A 150 12.99 29.82 3.35
N LYS A 151 12.96 28.80 4.23
CA LYS A 151 12.38 27.49 3.91
C LYS A 151 11.46 26.99 5.01
N GLU A 152 10.15 27.11 4.78
CA GLU A 152 9.17 26.53 5.69
C GLU A 152 9.27 25.01 5.72
N PRO A 153 9.18 24.37 6.93
CA PRO A 153 9.14 22.93 7.04
C PRO A 153 7.79 22.37 6.57
N TYR A 154 7.82 21.23 5.92
CA TYR A 154 6.66 20.45 5.51
C TYR A 154 6.74 19.03 6.07
N LEU A 155 5.60 18.39 6.26
CA LEU A 155 5.48 16.95 6.51
C LEU A 155 5.04 16.27 5.23
N LEU A 156 5.71 15.18 4.87
CA LEU A 156 5.26 14.31 3.80
C LEU A 156 4.05 13.52 4.31
N LYS A 157 2.92 13.65 3.62
CA LYS A 157 1.71 12.88 3.87
C LYS A 157 1.53 11.86 2.76
N VAL A 158 1.41 10.59 3.15
CA VAL A 158 1.23 9.48 2.23
C VAL A 158 -0.15 8.87 2.42
N GLY A 159 -0.93 8.84 1.35
CA GLY A 159 -2.17 8.10 1.28
C GLY A 159 -1.92 6.67 0.84
N SER A 160 -2.58 5.72 1.49
CA SER A 160 -2.51 4.31 1.14
C SER A 160 -3.88 3.65 1.19
N MET A 161 -4.02 2.56 0.45
CA MET A 161 -5.19 1.70 0.46
C MET A 161 -4.76 0.25 0.55
N ALA A 162 -5.49 -0.54 1.33
CA ALA A 162 -5.34 -2.00 1.34
C ALA A 162 -6.71 -2.66 1.13
N GLN A 163 -6.71 -3.78 0.40
CA GLN A 163 -7.85 -4.67 0.26
C GLN A 163 -7.48 -6.04 0.81
N LEU A 164 -8.35 -6.58 1.64
CA LEU A 164 -8.30 -7.94 2.12
C LEU A 164 -9.36 -8.71 1.34
N LEU A 165 -8.94 -9.74 0.64
CA LEU A 165 -9.79 -10.54 -0.23
C LEU A 165 -9.73 -12.00 0.22
N ASP A 166 -10.80 -12.73 0.01
CA ASP A 166 -10.72 -14.18 -0.03
C ASP A 166 -9.85 -14.60 -1.21
N SER A 167 -8.81 -15.40 -0.96
CA SER A 167 -7.78 -15.67 -2.00
C SER A 167 -8.30 -16.53 -3.15
N GLN A 168 -9.31 -17.36 -2.93
CA GLN A 168 -9.86 -18.24 -3.93
C GLN A 168 -10.94 -17.58 -4.79
N SER A 169 -11.89 -16.91 -4.15
CA SER A 169 -13.02 -16.29 -4.84
C SER A 169 -12.74 -14.86 -5.30
N GLY A 170 -11.73 -14.20 -4.73
CA GLY A 170 -11.47 -12.78 -4.94
C GLY A 170 -12.51 -11.85 -4.27
N LYS A 171 -13.42 -12.41 -3.44
CA LYS A 171 -14.43 -11.61 -2.74
C LYS A 171 -13.76 -10.65 -1.78
N LEU A 172 -14.19 -9.36 -1.83
CA LEU A 172 -13.75 -8.35 -0.89
C LEU A 172 -14.25 -8.70 0.53
N LEU A 173 -13.35 -8.61 1.49
CA LEU A 173 -13.62 -8.81 2.91
C LEU A 173 -13.58 -7.49 3.66
N VAL A 174 -12.48 -6.76 3.47
CA VAL A 174 -12.22 -5.47 4.10
C VAL A 174 -11.48 -4.57 3.13
N ARG A 175 -11.80 -3.29 3.14
CA ARG A 175 -10.99 -2.24 2.51
C ARG A 175 -10.60 -1.21 3.54
N VAL A 176 -9.35 -0.85 3.55
CA VAL A 176 -8.77 0.14 4.46
C VAL A 176 -8.20 1.27 3.62
N MET A 177 -8.53 2.49 3.99
CA MET A 177 -7.89 3.71 3.49
C MET A 177 -7.18 4.38 4.65
N ASP A 178 -5.94 4.76 4.47
CA ASP A 178 -5.09 5.34 5.51
C ASP A 178 -4.32 6.54 4.96
N ALA A 179 -4.08 7.53 5.80
CA ALA A 179 -3.19 8.64 5.49
C ALA A 179 -2.24 8.84 6.67
N ARG A 180 -0.95 8.93 6.39
CA ARG A 180 0.08 9.11 7.41
C ARG A 180 1.04 10.22 7.04
N GLU A 181 1.52 10.91 8.05
CA GLU A 181 2.54 11.93 7.93
C GLU A 181 3.89 11.33 8.31
N SER A 182 4.94 11.81 7.62
CA SER A 182 6.32 11.47 7.94
C SER A 182 6.66 11.89 9.36
N PRO A 183 7.47 11.12 10.10
CA PRO A 183 7.98 11.53 11.40
C PRO A 183 8.96 12.70 11.31
N ASP A 184 9.56 12.90 10.14
CA ASP A 184 10.55 13.93 9.88
C ASP A 184 9.97 15.02 8.98
N THR A 185 10.44 16.26 9.15
CA THR A 185 10.10 17.37 8.25
C THR A 185 10.98 17.35 7.01
N THR A 186 10.40 17.75 5.88
CA THR A 186 11.09 17.93 4.60
C THR A 186 10.86 19.36 4.07
N HIS A 187 11.48 19.70 2.94
CA HIS A 187 11.26 20.98 2.27
C HIS A 187 10.33 20.79 1.07
N LYS A 188 9.57 21.82 0.74
CA LYS A 188 8.60 21.78 -0.37
C LYS A 188 9.19 21.31 -1.69
N ASP A 189 10.44 21.69 -1.96
CA ASP A 189 11.14 21.39 -3.21
C ASP A 189 12.08 20.18 -3.11
N SER A 190 12.09 19.50 -1.95
CA SER A 190 12.91 18.30 -1.77
C SER A 190 12.24 17.10 -2.45
N PRO A 191 13.00 16.27 -3.17
CA PRO A 191 12.48 15.01 -3.68
C PRO A 191 12.12 14.10 -2.50
N ILE A 192 11.04 13.33 -2.64
CA ILE A 192 10.72 12.24 -1.72
C ILE A 192 11.75 11.14 -1.93
N THR A 193 12.36 10.69 -0.85
CA THR A 193 13.40 9.66 -0.91
C THR A 193 12.84 8.28 -0.51
N ALA A 194 13.47 7.22 -1.00
CA ALA A 194 13.14 5.87 -0.57
C ALA A 194 13.34 5.70 0.95
N GLU A 195 14.36 6.33 1.55
CA GLU A 195 14.63 6.28 2.99
C GLU A 195 13.48 6.88 3.83
N GLU A 196 12.90 8.01 3.40
CA GLU A 196 11.73 8.59 4.09
C GLU A 196 10.53 7.65 4.04
N MET A 197 10.31 7.01 2.90
CA MET A 197 9.25 6.01 2.74
C MET A 197 9.49 4.76 3.59
N GLU A 198 10.73 4.29 3.69
CA GLU A 198 11.09 3.12 4.51
C GLU A 198 10.81 3.37 6.00
N LYS A 199 11.14 4.55 6.53
CA LYS A 199 10.80 4.94 7.91
C LYS A 199 9.29 4.93 8.18
N MET A 200 8.50 5.40 7.22
CA MET A 200 7.04 5.36 7.31
C MET A 200 6.50 3.92 7.25
N ILE A 201 7.08 3.09 6.37
CA ILE A 201 6.73 1.67 6.24
C ILE A 201 7.00 0.91 7.52
N ASP A 202 8.11 1.16 8.21
CA ASP A 202 8.45 0.51 9.48
C ASP A 202 7.35 0.66 10.53
N GLN A 203 6.90 1.89 10.75
CA GLN A 203 5.82 2.19 11.69
C GLN A 203 4.48 1.62 11.25
N TRP A 204 4.20 1.71 9.94
CA TRP A 204 2.95 1.24 9.37
C TRP A 204 2.85 -0.28 9.40
N ALA A 205 3.90 -1.00 8.96
CA ALA A 205 3.93 -2.46 8.90
C ALA A 205 3.73 -3.08 10.30
N ALA A 206 4.45 -2.59 11.31
CA ALA A 206 4.32 -3.09 12.67
C ALA A 206 2.90 -2.95 13.21
N SER A 207 2.29 -1.76 13.04
CA SER A 207 0.94 -1.51 13.55
C SER A 207 -0.14 -2.32 12.80
N ARG A 208 0.01 -2.49 11.47
CA ARG A 208 -0.99 -3.20 10.65
C ARG A 208 -0.88 -4.71 10.79
N ALA A 209 0.34 -5.25 10.87
CA ALA A 209 0.54 -6.67 11.12
C ALA A 209 -0.07 -7.10 12.45
N LYS A 210 0.15 -6.30 13.52
CA LYS A 210 -0.48 -6.56 14.81
C LYS A 210 -2.02 -6.53 14.71
N GLN A 211 -2.58 -5.46 14.13
CA GLN A 211 -4.01 -5.31 13.98
C GLN A 211 -4.64 -6.49 13.20
N LEU A 212 -3.98 -6.93 12.14
CA LEU A 212 -4.45 -8.08 11.37
C LEU A 212 -4.39 -9.37 12.18
N ALA A 213 -3.26 -9.65 12.85
CA ALA A 213 -3.07 -10.83 13.67
C ALA A 213 -4.09 -10.96 14.82
N ASP A 214 -4.54 -9.81 15.36
CA ASP A 214 -5.56 -9.77 16.42
C ASP A 214 -6.97 -10.09 15.90
N ASN A 215 -7.20 -10.03 14.58
CA ASN A 215 -8.53 -10.18 13.96
C ASN A 215 -8.72 -11.46 13.14
N ILE A 216 -7.65 -12.15 12.75
CA ILE A 216 -7.72 -13.42 12.00
C ILE A 216 -7.64 -14.64 12.92
N GLY A 217 -7.97 -15.83 12.40
CA GLY A 217 -7.79 -17.11 13.10
C GLY A 217 -6.30 -17.43 13.34
N LYS A 218 -6.02 -18.17 14.39
CA LYS A 218 -4.69 -18.66 14.75
C LYS A 218 -4.54 -20.13 14.38
#